data_20cd99fed6a11e97619dbe3533607bf7
#
_entry.id   20cd99fed6a11e97619dbe3533607bf7
#
_cell.length_a   1.000
_cell.length_b   1.000
_cell.length_c   1.000
_cell.angle_alpha   90.00
_cell.angle_beta   90.00
_cell.angle_gamma   90.00
#
_symmetry.space_group_name_H-M   'P 1'
#
loop_
_entity.id
_entity.type
_entity.pdbx_description
1 polymer ?
#
loop_
_entity_poly.entity_id
_entity_poly.type
_entity_poly.pdbx_seq_one_letter_code
_entity_poly.pdbx_strand_id
1 'polypeptide(L)'
;MSYTGSELTVGTVTRHFARIAPDKRALYDGSRSLTYGELDRMADALASALLRGGVMRGDVVCAYLPNCIEYIVVVLAVARSGAVFSPINPRYKAFEVASILRTARASIVFTTAAQTETVRRAAADLGQSQRLVIVDAVRGTDTLQEMVEEGPGSLPVVAEDDCFSLMFTSGTTGEPRGALATHRARMIWVVNATIQYGLNEDDVYLGTMPQVHSAGLTFTLMHLYAGATVRILPRFDPAEFMAIVERERISSSLTVPTMLTMIVEALDQAPHPPSLASLKRLVTCGSPLPLPTKKRVLEKITSELYDYYGSTESNSMSVLRPVDQLRKPDSVGQAFRNVELMVADAAGSACLPNIVGEVWCANPSLFIAYRDRPDDTANAFCGRWYRTGDLGYLDDDGFLYLSGRMSDVIISGGVNIYPAEIEHVLMMHPSILDAAVVGVPDATWGQAVRAYLVVRKGEALDLAAVQRHCTEHLADYKKPRSVEFCAALPKNAGGKTVKSALVEAAHA
;
A
#
# COMPACT_ATOMS: atom_id res chain seq x y z
N MET A 1 13.24 6.51 40.31
CA MET A 1 14.05 6.49 39.08
C MET A 1 13.10 6.17 37.95
N SER A 2 12.74 7.14 37.14
CA SER A 2 11.98 6.89 35.92
C SER A 2 12.92 6.19 34.94
N TYR A 3 12.56 5.01 34.50
CA TYR A 3 13.28 4.29 33.45
C TYR A 3 13.12 5.09 32.16
N THR A 4 14.13 5.88 31.80
CA THR A 4 14.20 6.55 30.51
C THR A 4 14.75 5.57 29.46
N GLY A 5 14.04 4.47 29.26
CA GLY A 5 14.32 3.55 28.16
C GLY A 5 14.11 4.29 26.83
N SER A 6 14.97 4.06 25.85
CA SER A 6 14.75 4.58 24.51
C SER A 6 13.48 3.94 23.96
N GLU A 7 12.48 4.77 23.67
CA GLU A 7 11.21 4.32 23.10
C GLU A 7 11.41 3.76 21.69
N LEU A 8 10.67 2.71 21.34
CA LEU A 8 10.71 2.10 20.01
C LEU A 8 9.85 2.91 19.04
N THR A 9 10.44 3.94 18.46
CA THR A 9 9.76 4.82 17.48
C THR A 9 10.29 4.62 16.06
N VAL A 10 9.55 5.07 15.06
CA VAL A 10 10.01 5.05 13.66
C VAL A 10 11.32 5.82 13.50
N GLY A 11 11.54 6.88 14.26
CA GLY A 11 12.80 7.63 14.26
C GLY A 11 14.04 6.82 14.68
N THR A 12 13.83 5.66 15.34
CA THR A 12 14.94 4.84 15.87
C THR A 12 15.31 3.65 15.00
N VAL A 13 14.62 3.41 13.87
CA VAL A 13 14.83 2.21 13.02
C VAL A 13 16.27 2.04 12.52
N THR A 14 17.02 3.12 12.35
CA THR A 14 18.42 3.09 11.87
C THR A 14 19.45 3.11 12.98
N ARG A 15 19.08 3.51 14.23
CA ARG A 15 20.01 3.77 15.33
C ARG A 15 20.93 2.60 15.69
N HIS A 16 20.40 1.39 15.66
CA HIS A 16 21.18 0.19 16.00
C HIS A 16 22.36 0.04 15.03
N PHE A 17 22.06 -0.03 13.73
CA PHE A 17 23.08 -0.25 12.70
C PHE A 17 23.96 0.99 12.47
N ALA A 18 23.48 2.19 12.69
CA ALA A 18 24.30 3.39 12.68
C ALA A 18 25.41 3.37 13.76
N ARG A 19 25.19 2.62 14.88
CA ARG A 19 26.20 2.45 15.94
C ARG A 19 27.16 1.28 15.67
N ILE A 20 26.61 0.12 15.26
CA ILE A 20 27.45 -1.09 15.18
C ILE A 20 28.08 -1.31 13.81
N ALA A 21 27.50 -0.73 12.74
CA ALA A 21 27.93 -0.85 11.35
C ALA A 21 27.72 0.46 10.58
N PRO A 22 28.32 1.59 11.03
CA PRO A 22 28.04 2.93 10.49
C PRO A 22 28.37 3.05 8.99
N ASP A 23 29.37 2.31 8.51
CA ASP A 23 29.84 2.34 7.12
C ASP A 23 29.07 1.39 6.21
N LYS A 24 28.16 0.58 6.75
CA LYS A 24 27.31 -0.30 5.96
C LYS A 24 26.32 0.52 5.13
N ARG A 25 26.18 0.17 3.84
CA ARG A 25 25.21 0.82 2.96
C ARG A 25 23.78 0.57 3.46
N ALA A 26 23.04 1.65 3.68
CA ALA A 26 21.63 1.61 4.07
C ALA A 26 20.71 1.82 2.86
N LEU A 27 20.92 2.90 2.12
CA LEU A 27 20.10 3.31 0.98
C LEU A 27 20.96 3.54 -0.26
N TYR A 28 20.45 3.24 -1.45
CA TYR A 28 21.03 3.70 -2.71
C TYR A 28 19.99 3.71 -3.84
N ASP A 29 20.22 4.55 -4.88
CA ASP A 29 19.32 4.73 -6.04
C ASP A 29 19.98 4.34 -7.37
N GLY A 30 21.20 3.81 -7.34
CA GLY A 30 22.01 3.44 -8.48
C GLY A 30 23.06 4.49 -8.84
N SER A 31 22.86 5.74 -8.46
CA SER A 31 23.81 6.84 -8.66
C SER A 31 24.44 7.31 -7.35
N ARG A 32 23.66 7.34 -6.27
CA ARG A 32 24.04 7.81 -4.94
C ARG A 32 23.74 6.75 -3.90
N SER A 33 24.46 6.80 -2.80
CA SER A 33 24.21 5.92 -1.66
C SER A 33 24.42 6.67 -0.35
N LEU A 34 23.74 6.21 0.70
CA LEU A 34 23.98 6.59 2.09
C LEU A 34 24.28 5.33 2.89
N THR A 35 25.29 5.43 3.75
CA THR A 35 25.53 4.45 4.81
C THR A 35 24.54 4.64 5.96
N TYR A 36 24.48 3.66 6.88
CA TYR A 36 23.64 3.80 8.08
C TYR A 36 24.05 5.01 8.93
N GLY A 37 25.36 5.25 9.07
CA GLY A 37 25.89 6.39 9.81
C GLY A 37 25.54 7.73 9.15
N GLU A 38 25.62 7.81 7.82
CA GLU A 38 25.25 9.02 7.08
C GLU A 38 23.76 9.30 7.14
N LEU A 39 22.92 8.28 6.88
CA LEU A 39 21.47 8.38 6.97
C LEU A 39 21.02 8.84 8.36
N ASP A 40 21.59 8.28 9.39
CA ASP A 40 21.26 8.61 10.78
C ASP A 40 21.62 10.06 11.12
N ARG A 41 22.83 10.52 10.73
CA ARG A 41 23.26 11.91 10.94
C ARG A 41 22.41 12.91 10.15
N MET A 42 22.10 12.61 8.89
CA MET A 42 21.25 13.47 8.05
C MET A 42 19.85 13.61 8.66
N ALA A 43 19.28 12.51 9.15
CA ALA A 43 17.97 12.53 9.79
C ALA A 43 17.98 13.37 11.10
N ASP A 44 19.04 13.29 11.91
CA ASP A 44 19.18 14.13 13.12
C ASP A 44 19.36 15.61 12.78
N ALA A 45 20.18 15.93 11.78
CA ALA A 45 20.40 17.30 11.36
C ALA A 45 19.11 17.92 10.82
N LEU A 46 18.40 17.20 9.94
CA LEU A 46 17.12 17.68 9.40
C LEU A 46 16.03 17.81 10.49
N ALA A 47 15.94 16.86 11.43
CA ALA A 47 15.03 16.96 12.58
C ALA A 47 15.31 18.21 13.41
N SER A 48 16.59 18.47 13.69
CA SER A 48 17.01 19.67 14.42
C SER A 48 16.68 20.96 13.66
N ALA A 49 16.86 20.97 12.34
CA ALA A 49 16.51 22.12 11.49
C ALA A 49 14.99 22.36 11.44
N LEU A 50 14.17 21.30 11.42
CA LEU A 50 12.71 21.42 11.54
C LEU A 50 12.30 22.10 12.85
N LEU A 51 12.88 21.66 13.96
CA LEU A 51 12.60 22.25 15.29
C LEU A 51 13.06 23.71 15.39
N ARG A 52 14.25 24.05 14.87
CA ARG A 52 14.71 25.46 14.80
C ARG A 52 13.81 26.30 13.91
N GLY A 53 13.24 25.69 12.87
CA GLY A 53 12.27 26.31 11.96
C GLY A 53 10.86 26.45 12.55
N GLY A 54 10.66 26.11 13.84
CA GLY A 54 9.41 26.30 14.56
C GLY A 54 8.42 25.12 14.47
N VAL A 55 8.82 23.96 13.92
CA VAL A 55 7.97 22.75 13.95
C VAL A 55 7.84 22.26 15.37
N MET A 56 6.61 22.04 15.80
CA MET A 56 6.27 21.55 17.14
C MET A 56 5.78 20.10 17.08
N ARG A 57 5.80 19.42 18.23
CA ARG A 57 5.23 18.08 18.38
C ARG A 57 3.77 18.06 17.95
N GLY A 58 3.42 17.12 17.06
CA GLY A 58 2.08 16.98 16.51
C GLY A 58 1.79 17.82 15.27
N ASP A 59 2.67 18.76 14.89
CA ASP A 59 2.55 19.46 13.62
C ASP A 59 2.68 18.50 12.43
N VAL A 60 1.92 18.76 11.36
CA VAL A 60 2.00 17.93 10.16
C VAL A 60 3.03 18.48 9.20
N VAL A 61 3.94 17.60 8.78
CA VAL A 61 4.93 17.84 7.73
C VAL A 61 4.60 16.95 6.53
N CYS A 62 4.35 17.55 5.39
CA CYS A 62 4.02 16.83 4.16
C CYS A 62 5.26 16.54 3.30
N ALA A 63 5.22 15.40 2.58
CA ALA A 63 6.18 15.06 1.55
C ALA A 63 5.46 14.79 0.22
N TYR A 64 5.65 15.67 -0.75
CA TYR A 64 5.17 15.55 -2.13
C TYR A 64 6.37 15.21 -3.02
N LEU A 65 6.83 13.95 -2.89
CA LEU A 65 8.09 13.46 -3.45
C LEU A 65 7.90 12.13 -4.20
N PRO A 66 8.65 11.91 -5.28
CA PRO A 66 8.81 10.57 -5.86
C PRO A 66 9.61 9.65 -4.92
N ASN A 67 9.76 8.38 -5.29
CA ASN A 67 10.70 7.49 -4.61
C ASN A 67 12.12 8.04 -4.76
N CYS A 68 12.75 8.39 -3.65
CA CYS A 68 14.12 8.90 -3.60
C CYS A 68 14.73 8.67 -2.21
N ILE A 69 16.03 8.84 -2.10
CA ILE A 69 16.76 8.71 -0.83
C ILE A 69 16.26 9.74 0.19
N GLU A 70 16.05 10.97 -0.26
CA GLU A 70 15.60 12.09 0.57
C GLU A 70 14.24 11.84 1.22
N TYR A 71 13.38 11.03 0.56
CA TYR A 71 12.09 10.65 1.14
C TYR A 71 12.27 9.97 2.50
N ILE A 72 13.21 9.05 2.61
CA ILE A 72 13.48 8.32 3.87
C ILE A 72 14.16 9.22 4.90
N VAL A 73 15.06 10.10 4.46
CA VAL A 73 15.67 11.12 5.35
C VAL A 73 14.57 11.98 5.98
N VAL A 74 13.61 12.46 5.18
CA VAL A 74 12.46 13.26 5.65
C VAL A 74 11.59 12.47 6.62
N VAL A 75 11.24 11.21 6.29
CA VAL A 75 10.44 10.34 7.18
C VAL A 75 11.09 10.21 8.56
N LEU A 76 12.39 9.90 8.60
CA LEU A 76 13.12 9.71 9.85
C LEU A 76 13.26 11.03 10.63
N ALA A 77 13.52 12.14 9.94
CA ALA A 77 13.65 13.45 10.58
C ALA A 77 12.33 13.92 11.18
N VAL A 78 11.22 13.78 10.47
CA VAL A 78 9.88 14.10 10.97
C VAL A 78 9.55 13.23 12.18
N ALA A 79 9.83 11.93 12.12
CA ALA A 79 9.63 11.02 13.23
C ALA A 79 10.45 11.40 14.47
N ARG A 80 11.69 11.91 14.29
CA ARG A 80 12.59 12.34 15.40
C ARG A 80 12.24 13.72 15.98
N SER A 81 11.60 14.57 15.20
CA SER A 81 11.15 15.88 15.68
C SER A 81 9.87 15.82 16.52
N GLY A 82 9.15 14.68 16.50
CA GLY A 82 7.84 14.52 17.12
C GLY A 82 6.69 15.09 16.29
N ALA A 83 6.96 15.48 15.04
CA ALA A 83 5.96 15.89 14.07
C ALA A 83 5.29 14.67 13.41
N VAL A 84 4.17 14.90 12.73
CA VAL A 84 3.36 13.88 12.04
C VAL A 84 3.72 13.90 10.56
N PHE A 85 4.18 12.79 10.03
CA PHE A 85 4.51 12.62 8.62
C PHE A 85 3.24 12.43 7.79
N SER A 86 3.07 13.21 6.71
CA SER A 86 1.95 13.05 5.78
C SER A 86 2.43 13.00 4.32
N PRO A 87 2.33 11.83 3.66
CA PRO A 87 2.71 11.71 2.26
C PRO A 87 1.63 12.28 1.32
N ILE A 88 2.08 12.88 0.22
CA ILE A 88 1.23 13.30 -0.90
C ILE A 88 1.69 12.56 -2.16
N ASN A 89 0.77 11.92 -2.87
CA ASN A 89 1.11 11.19 -4.08
C ASN A 89 1.68 12.14 -5.16
N PRO A 90 2.91 11.89 -5.66
CA PRO A 90 3.57 12.78 -6.62
C PRO A 90 2.86 12.87 -7.99
N ARG A 91 1.85 12.04 -8.23
CA ARG A 91 1.01 12.08 -9.44
C ARG A 91 -0.21 12.98 -9.30
N TYR A 92 -0.53 13.46 -8.09
CA TYR A 92 -1.68 14.31 -7.84
C TYR A 92 -1.49 15.69 -8.48
N LYS A 93 -2.60 16.26 -8.92
CA LYS A 93 -2.66 17.62 -9.46
C LYS A 93 -2.97 18.62 -8.33
N ALA A 94 -2.86 19.92 -8.61
CA ALA A 94 -3.04 20.97 -7.62
C ALA A 94 -4.34 20.85 -6.82
N PHE A 95 -5.45 20.48 -7.45
CA PHE A 95 -6.75 20.27 -6.78
C PHE A 95 -6.69 19.16 -5.73
N GLU A 96 -6.09 18.01 -6.06
CA GLU A 96 -5.96 16.88 -5.13
C GLU A 96 -4.97 17.22 -4.01
N VAL A 97 -3.86 17.88 -4.34
CA VAL A 97 -2.87 18.37 -3.35
C VAL A 97 -3.53 19.36 -2.39
N ALA A 98 -4.38 20.29 -2.88
CA ALA A 98 -5.11 21.23 -2.04
C ALA A 98 -6.04 20.51 -1.06
N SER A 99 -6.74 19.47 -1.50
CA SER A 99 -7.60 18.64 -0.61
C SER A 99 -6.80 18.03 0.55
N ILE A 100 -5.62 17.47 0.26
CA ILE A 100 -4.72 16.91 1.27
C ILE A 100 -4.22 18.00 2.23
N LEU A 101 -3.69 19.10 1.69
CA LEU A 101 -3.15 20.22 2.50
C LEU A 101 -4.21 20.82 3.43
N ARG A 102 -5.47 20.94 2.97
CA ARG A 102 -6.58 21.42 3.79
C ARG A 102 -6.80 20.56 5.03
N THR A 103 -6.87 19.23 4.84
CA THR A 103 -7.09 18.29 5.94
C THR A 103 -5.84 18.13 6.80
N ALA A 104 -4.66 18.08 6.18
CA ALA A 104 -3.39 17.95 6.88
C ALA A 104 -3.07 19.18 7.74
N ARG A 105 -3.45 20.39 7.30
CA ARG A 105 -3.05 21.67 7.91
C ARG A 105 -1.51 21.78 8.02
N ALA A 106 -0.81 21.29 6.97
CA ALA A 106 0.63 21.23 6.97
C ALA A 106 1.24 22.64 6.89
N SER A 107 2.27 22.90 7.71
CA SER A 107 3.06 24.13 7.65
C SER A 107 4.24 24.03 6.69
N ILE A 108 4.77 22.82 6.51
CA ILE A 108 5.95 22.52 5.68
C ILE A 108 5.60 21.42 4.66
N VAL A 109 6.05 21.62 3.42
CA VAL A 109 5.97 20.63 2.35
C VAL A 109 7.36 20.40 1.76
N PHE A 110 7.88 19.19 1.87
CA PHE A 110 9.04 18.74 1.12
C PHE A 110 8.61 18.40 -0.31
N THR A 111 9.31 18.95 -1.31
CA THR A 111 8.97 18.77 -2.71
C THR A 111 10.22 18.81 -3.60
N THR A 112 10.09 18.43 -4.87
CA THR A 112 11.14 18.65 -5.88
C THR A 112 10.96 19.99 -6.56
N ALA A 113 12.01 20.51 -7.19
CA ALA A 113 11.95 21.72 -7.97
C ALA A 113 10.85 21.65 -9.05
N ALA A 114 10.73 20.50 -9.72
CA ALA A 114 9.71 20.28 -10.78
C ALA A 114 8.27 20.32 -10.27
N GLN A 115 8.04 20.00 -9.00
CA GLN A 115 6.69 19.88 -8.41
C GLN A 115 6.28 21.14 -7.60
N THR A 116 7.20 22.05 -7.37
CA THR A 116 6.98 23.28 -6.56
C THR A 116 5.77 24.07 -7.01
N GLU A 117 5.58 24.25 -8.31
CA GLU A 117 4.47 25.04 -8.87
C GLU A 117 3.11 24.39 -8.55
N THR A 118 3.02 23.07 -8.57
CA THR A 118 1.79 22.35 -8.20
C THR A 118 1.40 22.63 -6.75
N VAL A 119 2.37 22.64 -5.84
CA VAL A 119 2.12 22.93 -4.42
C VAL A 119 1.73 24.40 -4.23
N ARG A 120 2.41 25.35 -4.92
CA ARG A 120 2.07 26.78 -4.84
C ARG A 120 0.64 27.05 -5.28
N ARG A 121 0.20 26.46 -6.40
CA ARG A 121 -1.19 26.57 -6.85
C ARG A 121 -2.16 26.00 -5.85
N ALA A 122 -1.89 24.82 -5.33
CA ALA A 122 -2.73 24.19 -4.31
C ALA A 122 -2.84 25.07 -3.04
N ALA A 123 -1.75 25.70 -2.62
CA ALA A 123 -1.70 26.61 -1.47
C ALA A 123 -2.49 27.91 -1.73
N ALA A 124 -2.36 28.48 -2.92
CA ALA A 124 -3.08 29.68 -3.32
C ALA A 124 -4.59 29.46 -3.31
N ASP A 125 -5.07 28.30 -3.79
CA ASP A 125 -6.49 27.91 -3.78
C ASP A 125 -7.06 27.80 -2.34
N LEU A 126 -6.19 27.62 -1.35
CA LEU A 126 -6.56 27.56 0.07
C LEU A 126 -6.38 28.89 0.81
N GLY A 127 -5.82 29.92 0.16
CA GLY A 127 -5.42 31.16 0.84
C GLY A 127 -4.37 30.94 1.92
N GLN A 128 -3.53 29.90 1.80
CA GLN A 128 -2.50 29.49 2.74
C GLN A 128 -1.10 29.71 2.15
N SER A 129 -0.11 29.84 3.03
CA SER A 129 1.29 29.84 2.64
C SER A 129 2.01 28.74 3.41
N GLN A 130 2.50 27.73 2.68
CA GLN A 130 3.33 26.68 3.23
C GLN A 130 4.81 26.99 2.97
N ARG A 131 5.66 26.70 3.93
CA ARG A 131 7.10 26.66 3.69
C ARG A 131 7.43 25.48 2.78
N LEU A 132 8.09 25.74 1.64
CA LEU A 132 8.49 24.69 0.70
C LEU A 132 9.97 24.39 0.88
N VAL A 133 10.31 23.12 1.09
CA VAL A 133 11.70 22.65 1.17
C VAL A 133 12.00 21.80 -0.07
N ILE A 134 12.98 22.26 -0.87
CA ILE A 134 13.35 21.61 -2.12
C ILE A 134 14.42 20.55 -1.86
N VAL A 135 14.12 19.29 -2.21
CA VAL A 135 15.04 18.18 -1.90
C VAL A 135 16.12 17.93 -2.95
N ASP A 136 15.88 18.33 -4.21
CA ASP A 136 16.78 18.12 -5.35
C ASP A 136 17.55 19.37 -5.79
N ALA A 137 17.52 20.45 -4.99
CA ALA A 137 18.33 21.65 -5.20
C ALA A 137 19.54 21.66 -4.26
N VAL A 138 20.70 22.03 -4.81
CA VAL A 138 21.98 22.04 -4.09
C VAL A 138 22.21 23.37 -3.35
N ARG A 139 21.62 24.47 -3.83
CA ARG A 139 21.74 25.82 -3.23
C ARG A 139 20.47 26.61 -3.48
N GLY A 140 20.13 27.46 -2.55
CA GLY A 140 18.96 28.34 -2.57
C GLY A 140 18.35 28.42 -1.18
N THR A 141 17.46 29.34 -0.91
CA THR A 141 16.72 29.38 0.35
C THR A 141 15.79 28.15 0.43
N ASP A 142 15.79 27.50 1.61
CA ASP A 142 14.94 26.37 1.91
C ASP A 142 15.25 25.09 1.06
N THR A 143 16.50 24.65 1.07
CA THR A 143 16.86 23.34 0.53
C THR A 143 17.11 22.33 1.64
N LEU A 144 16.85 21.05 1.35
CA LEU A 144 17.15 19.97 2.29
C LEU A 144 18.64 19.94 2.63
N GLN A 145 19.51 20.17 1.63
CA GLN A 145 20.96 20.18 1.83
C GLN A 145 21.40 21.25 2.84
N GLU A 146 20.91 22.51 2.70
CA GLU A 146 21.23 23.57 3.65
C GLU A 146 20.77 23.24 5.06
N MET A 147 19.56 22.70 5.20
CA MET A 147 19.02 22.28 6.51
C MET A 147 19.88 21.19 7.17
N VAL A 148 20.46 20.27 6.39
CA VAL A 148 21.33 19.20 6.91
C VAL A 148 22.74 19.73 7.23
N GLU A 149 23.28 20.68 6.46
CA GLU A 149 24.59 21.29 6.67
C GLU A 149 24.70 22.06 8.00
N GLU A 150 23.56 22.54 8.55
CA GLU A 150 23.53 23.16 9.87
C GLU A 150 23.90 22.20 11.03
N GLY A 151 23.88 20.90 10.75
CA GLY A 151 24.27 19.85 11.68
C GLY A 151 23.19 19.50 12.74
N PRO A 152 23.41 18.40 13.47
CA PRO A 152 22.49 17.93 14.50
C PRO A 152 22.51 18.82 15.74
N GLY A 153 21.35 19.02 16.36
CA GLY A 153 21.14 19.66 17.65
C GLY A 153 20.45 18.72 18.65
N SER A 154 19.95 19.29 19.73
CA SER A 154 19.16 18.53 20.72
C SER A 154 17.81 18.14 20.12
N LEU A 155 17.43 16.88 20.27
CA LEU A 155 16.14 16.34 19.83
C LEU A 155 15.25 16.04 21.05
N PRO A 156 13.92 16.16 20.91
CA PRO A 156 12.98 15.80 21.97
C PRO A 156 12.91 14.28 22.17
N VAL A 157 12.41 13.87 23.32
CA VAL A 157 11.96 12.51 23.53
C VAL A 157 10.58 12.35 22.87
N VAL A 158 10.50 11.45 21.91
CA VAL A 158 9.25 11.12 21.21
C VAL A 158 8.70 9.82 21.79
N ALA A 159 7.44 9.83 22.22
CA ALA A 159 6.80 8.66 22.81
C ALA A 159 6.24 7.71 21.74
N GLU A 160 6.15 6.42 22.07
CA GLU A 160 5.58 5.41 21.17
C GLU A 160 4.12 5.69 20.82
N ASP A 161 3.37 6.29 21.73
CA ASP A 161 1.96 6.65 21.55
C ASP A 161 1.76 7.98 20.80
N ASP A 162 2.85 8.72 20.50
CA ASP A 162 2.75 9.87 19.63
C ASP A 162 2.29 9.48 18.24
N CYS A 163 1.51 10.36 17.61
CA CYS A 163 1.11 10.18 16.22
C CYS A 163 2.34 10.31 15.32
N PHE A 164 2.62 9.27 14.55
CA PHE A 164 3.70 9.25 13.57
C PHE A 164 3.23 9.71 12.19
N SER A 165 2.06 9.23 11.74
CA SER A 165 1.66 9.46 10.37
C SER A 165 0.18 9.76 10.19
N LEU A 166 -0.09 10.60 9.18
CA LEU A 166 -1.40 10.91 8.63
C LEU A 166 -1.41 10.47 7.18
N MET A 167 -1.99 9.29 6.91
CA MET A 167 -2.04 8.71 5.57
C MET A 167 -3.44 8.81 4.97
N PHE A 168 -3.53 9.27 3.73
CA PHE A 168 -4.82 9.47 3.06
C PHE A 168 -5.24 8.23 2.29
N THR A 169 -6.49 7.82 2.51
CA THR A 169 -7.16 6.73 1.78
C THR A 169 -8.30 7.29 0.93
N SER A 170 -8.56 6.65 -0.21
CA SER A 170 -9.72 6.99 -1.04
C SER A 170 -10.99 6.59 -0.29
N GLY A 171 -11.69 7.56 0.28
CA GLY A 171 -12.98 7.34 0.92
C GLY A 171 -14.05 6.86 -0.07
N THR A 172 -15.04 6.12 0.41
CA THR A 172 -16.23 5.71 -0.38
C THR A 172 -17.07 6.90 -0.83
N THR A 173 -16.93 8.05 -0.17
CA THR A 173 -17.65 9.31 -0.43
C THR A 173 -16.93 10.25 -1.41
N GLY A 174 -15.81 9.84 -1.99
CA GLY A 174 -15.03 10.64 -2.93
C GLY A 174 -14.00 11.58 -2.28
N GLU A 175 -14.17 12.00 -1.02
CA GLU A 175 -13.16 12.77 -0.29
C GLU A 175 -12.14 11.85 0.41
N PRO A 176 -10.83 12.16 0.30
CA PRO A 176 -9.81 11.39 1.01
C PRO A 176 -9.97 11.47 2.53
N ARG A 177 -9.86 10.31 3.20
CA ARG A 177 -9.85 10.25 4.67
C ARG A 177 -8.42 10.12 5.16
N GLY A 178 -8.05 10.95 6.13
CA GLY A 178 -6.72 10.94 6.74
C GLY A 178 -6.68 9.99 7.93
N ALA A 179 -6.11 8.80 7.77
CA ALA A 179 -5.92 7.83 8.85
C ALA A 179 -4.66 8.18 9.67
N LEU A 180 -4.84 8.33 10.99
CA LEU A 180 -3.78 8.61 11.95
C LEU A 180 -3.24 7.31 12.54
N ALA A 181 -1.91 7.16 12.58
CA ALA A 181 -1.25 6.01 13.19
C ALA A 181 -0.11 6.46 14.11
N THR A 182 0.07 5.80 15.26
CA THR A 182 1.14 6.07 16.22
C THR A 182 2.46 5.44 15.78
N HIS A 183 3.56 5.87 16.42
CA HIS A 183 4.86 5.21 16.29
C HIS A 183 4.76 3.74 16.70
N ARG A 184 4.10 3.42 17.82
CA ARG A 184 3.86 2.05 18.29
C ARG A 184 3.20 1.19 17.23
N ALA A 185 2.09 1.65 16.65
CA ALA A 185 1.35 0.92 15.63
C ALA A 185 2.24 0.60 14.41
N ARG A 186 3.02 1.57 13.96
CA ARG A 186 3.94 1.39 12.84
C ARG A 186 5.08 0.42 13.17
N MET A 187 5.69 0.59 14.34
CA MET A 187 6.82 -0.26 14.75
C MET A 187 6.42 -1.70 15.03
N ILE A 188 5.25 -1.94 15.60
CA ILE A 188 4.72 -3.30 15.75
C ILE A 188 4.57 -3.97 14.38
N TRP A 189 4.07 -3.27 13.37
CA TRP A 189 4.01 -3.84 12.03
C TRP A 189 5.40 -4.11 11.46
N VAL A 190 6.34 -3.16 11.58
CA VAL A 190 7.74 -3.31 11.15
C VAL A 190 8.36 -4.57 11.78
N VAL A 191 8.28 -4.74 13.10
CA VAL A 191 8.85 -5.89 13.82
C VAL A 191 8.16 -7.20 13.41
N ASN A 192 6.83 -7.22 13.39
CA ASN A 192 6.07 -8.41 13.01
C ASN A 192 6.37 -8.87 11.59
N ALA A 193 6.47 -7.92 10.64
CA ALA A 193 6.79 -8.22 9.25
C ALA A 193 8.25 -8.66 9.08
N THR A 194 9.20 -8.05 9.78
CA THR A 194 10.59 -8.49 9.81
C THR A 194 10.70 -9.96 10.22
N ILE A 195 10.00 -10.36 11.28
CA ILE A 195 9.97 -11.75 11.74
C ILE A 195 9.21 -12.65 10.76
N GLN A 196 8.04 -12.20 10.25
CA GLN A 196 7.18 -12.98 9.36
C GLN A 196 7.90 -13.37 8.07
N TYR A 197 8.65 -12.43 7.50
CA TYR A 197 9.41 -12.65 6.27
C TYR A 197 10.86 -13.10 6.51
N GLY A 198 11.30 -13.23 7.77
CA GLY A 198 12.64 -13.70 8.12
C GLY A 198 13.75 -12.79 7.60
N LEU A 199 13.54 -11.46 7.67
CA LEU A 199 14.50 -10.47 7.17
C LEU A 199 15.71 -10.37 8.09
N ASN A 200 16.87 -10.12 7.51
CA ASN A 200 18.13 -9.96 8.22
C ASN A 200 19.06 -8.95 7.52
N GLU A 201 20.22 -8.73 8.12
CA GLU A 201 21.19 -7.72 7.68
C GLU A 201 21.87 -8.04 6.32
N ASP A 202 21.84 -9.29 5.88
CA ASP A 202 22.43 -9.70 4.59
C ASP A 202 21.47 -9.46 3.41
N ASP A 203 20.23 -9.06 3.67
CA ASP A 203 19.25 -8.84 2.63
C ASP A 203 19.54 -7.56 1.83
N VAL A 204 19.19 -7.61 0.55
CA VAL A 204 19.15 -6.46 -0.34
C VAL A 204 17.71 -6.34 -0.87
N TYR A 205 17.03 -5.30 -0.46
CA TYR A 205 15.63 -5.03 -0.85
C TYR A 205 15.55 -4.11 -2.06
N LEU A 206 14.80 -4.49 -3.07
CA LEU A 206 14.45 -3.62 -4.19
C LEU A 206 13.07 -2.99 -3.94
N GLY A 207 13.07 -1.71 -3.61
CA GLY A 207 11.87 -0.92 -3.34
C GLY A 207 11.20 -0.46 -4.63
N THR A 208 10.26 -1.26 -5.15
CA THR A 208 9.52 -1.00 -6.39
C THR A 208 8.23 -0.24 -6.14
N MET A 209 7.64 -0.41 -4.95
CA MET A 209 6.39 0.24 -4.58
C MET A 209 6.60 1.72 -4.22
N PRO A 210 5.63 2.59 -4.57
CA PRO A 210 5.73 3.98 -4.16
C PRO A 210 5.78 4.15 -2.64
N GLN A 211 6.79 4.87 -2.15
CA GLN A 211 6.99 5.15 -0.72
C GLN A 211 5.85 6.00 -0.12
N VAL A 212 5.06 6.65 -0.95
CA VAL A 212 3.87 7.39 -0.55
C VAL A 212 2.76 6.49 0.02
N HIS A 213 2.76 5.21 -0.34
CA HIS A 213 1.81 4.25 0.20
C HIS A 213 2.35 3.56 1.45
N SER A 214 1.46 3.27 2.40
CA SER A 214 1.79 2.64 3.69
C SER A 214 2.64 1.36 3.51
N ALA A 215 2.30 0.51 2.54
CA ALA A 215 3.07 -0.70 2.23
C ALA A 215 4.50 -0.39 1.76
N GLY A 216 4.66 0.46 0.75
CA GLY A 216 5.97 0.82 0.20
C GLY A 216 6.91 1.43 1.25
N LEU A 217 6.39 2.34 2.08
CA LEU A 217 7.14 2.93 3.18
C LEU A 217 7.53 1.88 4.23
N THR A 218 6.56 1.07 4.70
CA THR A 218 6.83 0.13 5.79
C THR A 218 7.80 -0.96 5.35
N PHE A 219 7.72 -1.44 4.10
CA PHE A 219 8.69 -2.41 3.59
C PHE A 219 10.12 -1.83 3.53
N THR A 220 10.27 -0.55 3.22
CA THR A 220 11.56 0.13 3.34
C THR A 220 12.03 0.19 4.81
N LEU A 221 11.15 0.61 5.73
CA LEU A 221 11.47 0.73 7.15
C LEU A 221 11.84 -0.62 7.80
N MET A 222 11.14 -1.72 7.48
CA MET A 222 11.45 -3.01 8.07
C MET A 222 12.79 -3.59 7.58
N HIS A 223 13.20 -3.31 6.33
CA HIS A 223 14.50 -3.70 5.85
C HIS A 223 15.61 -2.87 6.51
N LEU A 224 15.40 -1.56 6.68
CA LEU A 224 16.33 -0.72 7.45
C LEU A 224 16.41 -1.15 8.92
N TYR A 225 15.29 -1.52 9.54
CA TYR A 225 15.26 -2.05 10.90
C TYR A 225 16.03 -3.37 11.04
N ALA A 226 15.94 -4.23 10.02
CA ALA A 226 16.69 -5.49 9.96
C ALA A 226 18.19 -5.31 9.64
N GLY A 227 18.63 -4.10 9.33
CA GLY A 227 20.01 -3.82 8.93
C GLY A 227 20.32 -4.12 7.45
N ALA A 228 19.32 -4.42 6.65
CA ALA A 228 19.43 -4.72 5.23
C ALA A 228 19.81 -3.48 4.41
N THR A 229 20.26 -3.70 3.18
CA THR A 229 20.47 -2.64 2.19
C THR A 229 19.20 -2.43 1.37
N VAL A 230 18.80 -1.19 1.18
CA VAL A 230 17.62 -0.81 0.39
C VAL A 230 18.04 -0.15 -0.92
N ARG A 231 17.69 -0.76 -2.05
CA ARG A 231 17.77 -0.20 -3.39
C ARG A 231 16.45 0.48 -3.71
N ILE A 232 16.45 1.79 -3.87
CA ILE A 232 15.26 2.55 -4.26
C ILE A 232 15.15 2.55 -5.78
N LEU A 233 13.99 2.15 -6.31
CA LEU A 233 13.65 2.25 -7.71
C LEU A 233 12.70 3.44 -7.91
N PRO A 234 13.12 4.51 -8.61
CA PRO A 234 12.27 5.69 -8.79
C PRO A 234 10.99 5.41 -9.59
N ARG A 235 11.08 4.51 -10.56
CA ARG A 235 9.98 4.09 -11.41
C ARG A 235 10.12 2.60 -11.74
N PHE A 236 9.02 1.86 -11.65
CA PHE A 236 9.01 0.45 -12.04
C PHE A 236 9.01 0.30 -13.57
N ASP A 237 9.95 -0.52 -14.05
CA ASP A 237 10.00 -1.09 -15.38
C ASP A 237 10.39 -2.56 -15.25
N PRO A 238 9.71 -3.52 -15.91
CA PRO A 238 9.97 -4.94 -15.72
C PRO A 238 11.36 -5.39 -16.20
N ALA A 239 11.88 -4.83 -17.29
CA ALA A 239 13.21 -5.16 -17.79
C ALA A 239 14.30 -4.62 -16.87
N GLU A 240 14.15 -3.38 -16.40
CA GLU A 240 15.05 -2.78 -15.42
C GLU A 240 15.03 -3.54 -14.10
N PHE A 241 13.83 -3.90 -13.60
CA PHE A 241 13.66 -4.73 -12.40
C PHE A 241 14.48 -6.01 -12.49
N MET A 242 14.31 -6.79 -13.57
CA MET A 242 15.02 -8.05 -13.78
C MET A 242 16.54 -7.87 -13.85
N ALA A 243 17.00 -6.87 -14.61
CA ALA A 243 18.43 -6.55 -14.73
C ALA A 243 19.07 -6.14 -13.39
N ILE A 244 18.35 -5.38 -12.55
CA ILE A 244 18.79 -4.99 -11.21
C ILE A 244 18.84 -6.24 -10.30
N VAL A 245 17.82 -7.08 -10.32
CA VAL A 245 17.78 -8.31 -9.50
C VAL A 245 18.99 -9.18 -9.77
N GLU A 246 19.33 -9.43 -11.03
CA GLU A 246 20.50 -10.23 -11.39
C GLU A 246 21.81 -9.55 -11.00
N ARG A 247 22.03 -8.30 -11.48
CA ARG A 247 23.27 -7.57 -11.30
C ARG A 247 23.61 -7.28 -9.84
N GLU A 248 22.61 -6.91 -9.05
CA GLU A 248 22.76 -6.45 -7.66
C GLU A 248 22.39 -7.53 -6.65
N ARG A 249 22.04 -8.75 -7.13
CA ARG A 249 21.68 -9.91 -6.32
C ARG A 249 20.61 -9.61 -5.28
N ILE A 250 19.54 -8.94 -5.71
CA ILE A 250 18.41 -8.58 -4.86
C ILE A 250 17.83 -9.84 -4.21
N SER A 251 17.63 -9.82 -2.90
CA SER A 251 17.08 -10.94 -2.14
C SER A 251 15.59 -10.79 -1.80
N SER A 252 15.07 -9.56 -1.83
CA SER A 252 13.70 -9.27 -1.41
C SER A 252 13.08 -8.15 -2.25
N SER A 253 11.78 -8.26 -2.56
CA SER A 253 11.01 -7.17 -3.17
C SER A 253 9.53 -7.25 -2.81
N LEU A 254 8.88 -6.08 -2.73
CA LEU A 254 7.42 -5.94 -2.66
C LEU A 254 6.89 -5.50 -4.01
N THR A 255 5.87 -6.18 -4.51
CA THR A 255 5.24 -5.92 -5.80
C THR A 255 3.72 -5.86 -5.65
N VAL A 256 3.03 -5.51 -6.73
CA VAL A 256 1.59 -5.74 -6.88
C VAL A 256 1.36 -6.75 -8.00
N PRO A 257 0.20 -7.43 -8.05
CA PRO A 257 -0.10 -8.45 -9.06
C PRO A 257 0.14 -7.99 -10.50
N THR A 258 -0.17 -6.75 -10.83
CA THR A 258 0.09 -6.19 -12.18
C THR A 258 1.59 -6.16 -12.51
N MET A 259 2.45 -5.81 -11.54
CA MET A 259 3.90 -5.84 -11.74
C MET A 259 4.40 -7.26 -11.95
N LEU A 260 3.88 -8.24 -11.21
CA LEU A 260 4.21 -9.66 -11.39
C LEU A 260 3.82 -10.15 -12.78
N THR A 261 2.63 -9.80 -13.27
CA THR A 261 2.20 -10.12 -14.63
C THR A 261 3.17 -9.54 -15.67
N MET A 262 3.54 -8.26 -15.54
CA MET A 262 4.49 -7.61 -16.45
C MET A 262 5.88 -8.27 -16.40
N ILE A 263 6.38 -8.65 -15.22
CA ILE A 263 7.68 -9.34 -15.07
C ILE A 263 7.64 -10.70 -15.77
N VAL A 264 6.59 -11.49 -15.53
CA VAL A 264 6.44 -12.83 -16.13
C VAL A 264 6.32 -12.75 -17.65
N GLU A 265 5.57 -11.78 -18.18
CA GLU A 265 5.46 -11.55 -19.63
C GLU A 265 6.80 -11.11 -20.23
N ALA A 266 7.55 -10.23 -19.54
CA ALA A 266 8.87 -9.81 -19.99
C ALA A 266 9.90 -10.95 -19.96
N LEU A 267 9.85 -11.84 -18.96
CA LEU A 267 10.68 -13.04 -18.90
C LEU A 267 10.44 -13.96 -20.10
N ASP A 268 9.17 -14.14 -20.52
CA ASP A 268 8.82 -14.99 -21.65
C ASP A 268 9.27 -14.44 -23.00
N GLN A 269 9.31 -13.12 -23.10
CA GLN A 269 9.72 -12.42 -24.32
C GLN A 269 11.23 -12.24 -24.45
N ALA A 270 11.97 -12.38 -23.35
CA ALA A 270 13.41 -12.18 -23.34
C ALA A 270 14.14 -13.38 -23.99
N PRO A 271 14.96 -13.17 -25.04
CA PRO A 271 15.77 -14.25 -25.65
C PRO A 271 16.78 -14.86 -24.66
N HIS A 272 17.27 -14.05 -23.74
CA HIS A 272 18.19 -14.41 -22.67
C HIS A 272 17.68 -13.80 -21.36
N PRO A 273 16.72 -14.44 -20.67
CA PRO A 273 16.14 -13.86 -19.47
C PRO A 273 17.19 -13.75 -18.35
N PRO A 274 17.24 -12.62 -17.66
CA PRO A 274 18.11 -12.47 -16.48
C PRO A 274 17.73 -13.46 -15.38
N SER A 275 18.73 -13.87 -14.59
CA SER A 275 18.52 -14.77 -13.46
C SER A 275 17.87 -14.04 -12.27
N LEU A 276 16.72 -14.52 -11.83
CA LEU A 276 16.04 -14.01 -10.63
C LEU A 276 16.26 -14.91 -9.40
N ALA A 277 17.19 -15.86 -9.47
CA ALA A 277 17.44 -16.86 -8.43
C ALA A 277 17.92 -16.29 -7.07
N SER A 278 18.32 -15.01 -7.03
CA SER A 278 18.68 -14.33 -5.78
C SER A 278 17.47 -13.94 -4.94
N LEU A 279 16.26 -13.85 -5.53
CA LEU A 279 15.02 -13.50 -4.82
C LEU A 279 14.59 -14.62 -3.87
N LYS A 280 14.91 -14.44 -2.61
CA LYS A 280 14.52 -15.33 -1.51
C LYS A 280 13.15 -14.98 -0.94
N ARG A 281 12.65 -13.76 -1.19
CA ARG A 281 11.37 -13.27 -0.67
C ARG A 281 10.74 -12.31 -1.68
N LEU A 282 9.64 -12.75 -2.27
CA LEU A 282 8.81 -11.93 -3.15
C LEU A 282 7.45 -11.77 -2.50
N VAL A 283 7.11 -10.54 -2.15
CA VAL A 283 5.83 -10.25 -1.50
C VAL A 283 4.92 -9.52 -2.48
N THR A 284 3.64 -9.84 -2.49
CA THR A 284 2.62 -9.13 -3.26
C THR A 284 1.44 -8.74 -2.39
N CYS A 285 0.70 -7.71 -2.82
CA CYS A 285 -0.48 -7.22 -2.10
C CYS A 285 -1.32 -6.27 -2.96
N GLY A 286 -2.44 -5.81 -2.40
CA GLY A 286 -3.23 -4.69 -2.90
C GLY A 286 -4.37 -5.07 -3.83
N SER A 287 -4.30 -6.21 -4.51
CA SER A 287 -5.37 -6.80 -5.30
C SER A 287 -5.18 -8.32 -5.41
N PRO A 288 -6.21 -9.08 -5.83
CA PRO A 288 -6.06 -10.52 -6.05
C PRO A 288 -4.96 -10.83 -7.07
N LEU A 289 -4.12 -11.83 -6.77
CA LEU A 289 -3.10 -12.33 -7.70
C LEU A 289 -3.74 -13.43 -8.57
N PRO A 290 -3.86 -13.22 -9.92
CA PRO A 290 -4.45 -14.22 -10.80
C PRO A 290 -3.70 -15.55 -10.75
N LEU A 291 -4.42 -16.67 -10.64
CA LEU A 291 -3.84 -18.00 -10.52
C LEU A 291 -2.85 -18.35 -11.66
N PRO A 292 -3.09 -17.99 -12.94
CA PRO A 292 -2.11 -18.22 -14.00
C PRO A 292 -0.80 -17.47 -13.74
N THR A 293 -0.86 -16.20 -13.32
CA THR A 293 0.33 -15.41 -12.96
C THR A 293 1.02 -16.02 -11.73
N LYS A 294 0.26 -16.39 -10.69
CA LYS A 294 0.78 -17.05 -9.48
C LYS A 294 1.61 -18.29 -9.81
N LYS A 295 1.07 -19.20 -10.64
CA LYS A 295 1.76 -20.42 -11.08
C LYS A 295 3.08 -20.11 -11.79
N ARG A 296 3.06 -19.13 -12.70
CA ARG A 296 4.24 -18.73 -13.48
C ARG A 296 5.31 -18.06 -12.59
N VAL A 297 4.91 -17.27 -11.59
CA VAL A 297 5.84 -16.70 -10.61
C VAL A 297 6.55 -17.79 -9.83
N LEU A 298 5.79 -18.77 -9.33
CA LEU A 298 6.34 -19.92 -8.57
C LEU A 298 7.27 -20.79 -9.42
N GLU A 299 6.98 -20.95 -10.70
CA GLU A 299 7.79 -21.74 -11.64
C GLU A 299 9.06 -21.01 -12.08
N LYS A 300 8.96 -19.70 -12.40
CA LYS A 300 10.01 -18.97 -13.14
C LYS A 300 10.80 -17.98 -12.29
N ILE A 301 10.26 -17.51 -11.17
CA ILE A 301 10.88 -16.46 -10.37
C ILE A 301 11.37 -17.01 -9.04
N THR A 302 10.44 -17.45 -8.17
CA THR A 302 10.79 -17.94 -6.84
C THR A 302 9.66 -18.76 -6.24
N SER A 303 10.00 -19.81 -5.48
CA SER A 303 9.04 -20.53 -4.62
C SER A 303 8.62 -19.74 -3.39
N GLU A 304 9.39 -18.72 -2.99
CA GLU A 304 9.22 -17.92 -1.78
C GLU A 304 8.32 -16.69 -2.04
N LEU A 305 7.12 -16.97 -2.58
CA LEU A 305 6.08 -15.97 -2.82
C LEU A 305 5.17 -15.87 -1.58
N TYR A 306 4.98 -14.63 -1.11
CA TYR A 306 4.02 -14.28 -0.07
C TYR A 306 2.96 -13.37 -0.66
N ASP A 307 1.69 -13.58 -0.33
CA ASP A 307 0.59 -12.69 -0.69
C ASP A 307 -0.10 -12.23 0.59
N TYR A 308 -0.13 -10.91 0.86
CA TYR A 308 -0.76 -10.41 2.07
C TYR A 308 -1.95 -9.50 1.79
N TYR A 309 -2.95 -9.61 2.63
CA TYR A 309 -4.12 -8.76 2.64
C TYR A 309 -4.06 -7.78 3.79
N GLY A 310 -4.44 -6.53 3.51
CA GLY A 310 -4.47 -5.45 4.48
C GLY A 310 -4.90 -4.11 3.89
N SER A 311 -4.99 -3.11 4.73
CA SER A 311 -5.33 -1.73 4.37
C SER A 311 -4.39 -0.73 5.04
N THR A 312 -4.54 0.55 4.72
CA THR A 312 -3.79 1.62 5.41
C THR A 312 -4.13 1.67 6.89
N GLU A 313 -5.38 1.40 7.24
CA GLU A 313 -5.93 1.43 8.59
C GLU A 313 -5.49 0.23 9.43
N SER A 314 -5.44 -0.94 8.82
CA SER A 314 -5.18 -2.21 9.53
C SER A 314 -3.76 -2.74 9.38
N ASN A 315 -2.98 -2.18 8.45
CA ASN A 315 -1.71 -2.75 8.02
C ASN A 315 -1.90 -4.19 7.47
N SER A 316 -0.98 -5.13 7.72
CA SER A 316 -1.16 -6.54 7.29
C SER A 316 -2.12 -7.27 8.22
N MET A 317 -3.22 -7.78 7.68
CA MET A 317 -4.23 -8.57 8.41
C MET A 317 -4.00 -10.07 8.26
N SER A 318 -3.73 -10.53 7.06
CA SER A 318 -3.43 -11.93 6.78
C SER A 318 -2.29 -12.08 5.79
N VAL A 319 -1.73 -13.28 5.71
CA VAL A 319 -0.68 -13.62 4.74
C VAL A 319 -0.83 -15.07 4.27
N LEU A 320 -0.84 -15.24 2.95
CA LEU A 320 -0.72 -16.54 2.30
C LEU A 320 0.77 -16.84 2.12
N ARG A 321 1.23 -17.87 2.80
CA ARG A 321 2.66 -18.25 2.85
C ARG A 321 3.05 -19.07 1.62
N PRO A 322 4.34 -19.20 1.30
CA PRO A 322 4.84 -19.95 0.16
C PRO A 322 4.27 -21.37 0.05
N VAL A 323 4.23 -22.11 1.16
CA VAL A 323 3.73 -23.50 1.21
C VAL A 323 2.23 -23.63 0.90
N ASP A 324 1.48 -22.56 1.04
CA ASP A 324 0.03 -22.51 0.88
C ASP A 324 -0.42 -21.95 -0.46
N GLN A 325 0.50 -21.38 -1.28
CA GLN A 325 0.17 -20.67 -2.51
C GLN A 325 -0.64 -21.50 -3.54
N LEU A 326 -0.33 -22.79 -3.65
CA LEU A 326 -1.06 -23.70 -4.56
C LEU A 326 -2.06 -24.60 -3.81
N ARG A 327 -1.93 -24.74 -2.48
CA ARG A 327 -2.87 -25.50 -1.65
C ARG A 327 -4.17 -24.74 -1.41
N LYS A 328 -4.08 -23.41 -1.26
CA LYS A 328 -5.19 -22.48 -0.99
C LYS A 328 -5.12 -21.27 -1.95
N PRO A 329 -5.18 -21.49 -3.28
CA PRO A 329 -4.78 -20.49 -4.27
C PRO A 329 -5.62 -19.21 -4.26
N ASP A 330 -6.88 -19.30 -3.82
CA ASP A 330 -7.83 -18.18 -3.81
C ASP A 330 -7.93 -17.50 -2.45
N SER A 331 -7.23 -18.03 -1.44
CA SER A 331 -7.17 -17.45 -0.10
C SER A 331 -6.18 -16.28 -0.05
N VAL A 332 -6.46 -15.32 0.82
CA VAL A 332 -5.51 -14.27 1.23
C VAL A 332 -4.72 -14.66 2.48
N GLY A 333 -4.77 -15.95 2.85
CA GLY A 333 -3.96 -16.56 3.90
C GLY A 333 -4.61 -16.58 5.28
N GLN A 334 -3.79 -16.90 6.27
CA GLN A 334 -4.17 -16.93 7.67
C GLN A 334 -3.78 -15.62 8.35
N ALA A 335 -4.30 -15.40 9.56
CA ALA A 335 -4.01 -14.22 10.36
C ALA A 335 -2.50 -13.93 10.44
N PHE A 336 -2.15 -12.67 10.21
CA PHE A 336 -0.78 -12.20 10.37
C PHE A 336 -0.36 -12.26 11.83
N ARG A 337 0.94 -12.18 12.10
CA ARG A 337 1.46 -12.22 13.47
C ARG A 337 0.83 -11.11 14.34
N ASN A 338 0.34 -11.49 15.54
CA ASN A 338 -0.35 -10.60 16.48
C ASN A 338 -1.66 -9.97 15.94
N VAL A 339 -2.27 -10.60 14.94
CA VAL A 339 -3.57 -10.21 14.41
C VAL A 339 -4.59 -11.27 14.76
N GLU A 340 -5.74 -10.85 15.24
CA GLU A 340 -6.93 -11.68 15.33
C GLU A 340 -7.87 -11.31 14.19
N LEU A 341 -8.40 -12.33 13.52
CA LEU A 341 -9.39 -12.18 12.47
C LEU A 341 -10.72 -12.77 12.94
N MET A 342 -11.80 -12.10 12.59
CA MET A 342 -13.15 -12.57 12.78
C MET A 342 -13.97 -12.24 11.54
N VAL A 343 -14.85 -13.15 11.13
CA VAL A 343 -15.91 -12.86 10.18
C VAL A 343 -17.19 -12.68 10.98
N ALA A 344 -17.79 -11.50 10.89
CA ALA A 344 -18.94 -11.11 11.70
C ALA A 344 -20.24 -11.10 10.88
N ASP A 345 -21.33 -11.54 11.49
CA ASP A 345 -22.68 -11.39 10.97
C ASP A 345 -23.22 -9.95 11.18
N ALA A 346 -24.46 -9.70 10.77
CA ALA A 346 -25.09 -8.39 10.91
C ALA A 346 -25.32 -7.97 12.39
N ALA A 347 -25.32 -8.91 13.33
CA ALA A 347 -25.41 -8.65 14.76
C ALA A 347 -24.05 -8.44 15.42
N GLY A 348 -22.94 -8.59 14.67
CA GLY A 348 -21.57 -8.49 15.17
C GLY A 348 -21.07 -9.77 15.86
N SER A 349 -21.77 -10.88 15.70
CA SER A 349 -21.37 -12.19 16.23
C SER A 349 -20.48 -12.92 15.22
N ALA A 350 -19.57 -13.76 15.71
CA ALA A 350 -18.69 -14.55 14.85
C ALA A 350 -19.49 -15.56 14.00
N CYS A 351 -19.28 -15.54 12.69
CA CYS A 351 -19.81 -16.54 11.78
C CYS A 351 -19.16 -17.90 11.97
N LEU A 352 -19.90 -18.97 11.67
CA LEU A 352 -19.31 -20.31 11.51
C LEU A 352 -18.40 -20.37 10.28
N PRO A 353 -17.45 -21.31 10.23
CA PRO A 353 -16.61 -21.51 9.05
C PRO A 353 -17.43 -21.60 7.74
N ASN A 354 -16.86 -21.09 6.66
CA ASN A 354 -17.46 -21.06 5.32
C ASN A 354 -18.73 -20.20 5.17
N ILE A 355 -19.10 -19.43 6.20
CA ILE A 355 -20.21 -18.47 6.14
C ILE A 355 -19.66 -17.06 5.88
N VAL A 356 -20.17 -16.42 4.83
CA VAL A 356 -19.78 -15.05 4.45
C VAL A 356 -20.35 -14.04 5.42
N GLY A 357 -19.51 -13.13 5.92
CA GLY A 357 -19.84 -11.99 6.73
C GLY A 357 -18.84 -10.86 6.55
N GLU A 358 -18.91 -9.82 7.36
CA GLU A 358 -17.94 -8.72 7.35
C GLU A 358 -16.63 -9.18 8.00
N VAL A 359 -15.50 -8.95 7.33
CA VAL A 359 -14.17 -9.24 7.87
C VAL A 359 -13.79 -8.17 8.90
N TRP A 360 -13.56 -8.58 10.13
CA TRP A 360 -13.09 -7.73 11.22
C TRP A 360 -11.70 -8.17 11.67
N CYS A 361 -10.90 -7.21 12.10
CA CYS A 361 -9.59 -7.54 12.69
C CYS A 361 -9.35 -6.75 13.98
N ALA A 362 -8.59 -7.37 14.88
CA ALA A 362 -8.03 -6.70 16.04
C ALA A 362 -6.53 -6.93 16.07
N ASN A 363 -5.75 -5.87 16.12
CA ASN A 363 -4.30 -5.95 16.21
C ASN A 363 -3.71 -4.66 16.82
N PRO A 364 -2.51 -4.72 17.40
CA PRO A 364 -1.88 -3.56 18.03
C PRO A 364 -1.28 -2.56 17.02
N SER A 365 -1.35 -2.84 15.71
CA SER A 365 -0.88 -1.96 14.64
C SER A 365 -2.00 -1.20 13.92
N LEU A 366 -3.24 -1.24 14.44
CA LEU A 366 -4.36 -0.46 13.89
C LEU A 366 -4.11 1.04 13.95
N PHE A 367 -4.71 1.75 13.00
CA PHE A 367 -4.82 3.20 13.07
C PHE A 367 -5.63 3.62 14.31
N ILE A 368 -5.49 4.88 14.72
CA ILE A 368 -6.17 5.37 15.93
C ILE A 368 -7.46 6.13 15.63
N ALA A 369 -7.50 6.85 14.52
CA ALA A 369 -8.67 7.67 14.14
C ALA A 369 -8.56 8.16 12.70
N TYR A 370 -9.67 8.56 12.12
CA TYR A 370 -9.71 9.45 10.96
C TYR A 370 -9.69 10.92 11.44
N ARG A 371 -8.74 11.70 10.93
CA ARG A 371 -8.55 13.10 11.31
C ARG A 371 -9.80 13.92 11.02
N ASP A 372 -10.28 14.66 12.04
CA ASP A 372 -11.45 15.53 11.98
C ASP A 372 -12.77 14.81 11.54
N ARG A 373 -12.82 13.46 11.72
CA ARG A 373 -13.98 12.63 11.37
C ARG A 373 -14.33 11.65 12.50
N PRO A 374 -14.88 12.16 13.62
CA PRO A 374 -15.19 11.33 14.78
C PRO A 374 -16.24 10.26 14.49
N ASP A 375 -17.26 10.57 13.69
CA ASP A 375 -18.33 9.62 13.32
C ASP A 375 -17.78 8.49 12.44
N ASP A 376 -16.96 8.81 11.43
CA ASP A 376 -16.30 7.78 10.60
C ASP A 376 -15.40 6.89 11.46
N THR A 377 -14.71 7.47 12.46
CA THR A 377 -13.87 6.72 13.39
C THR A 377 -14.73 5.80 14.26
N ALA A 378 -15.79 6.32 14.86
CA ALA A 378 -16.71 5.52 15.69
C ALA A 378 -17.33 4.36 14.90
N ASN A 379 -17.75 4.61 13.66
CA ASN A 379 -18.33 3.60 12.77
C ASN A 379 -17.32 2.53 12.30
N ALA A 380 -16.03 2.88 12.28
CA ALA A 380 -14.98 1.95 11.88
C ALA A 380 -14.63 0.91 12.96
N PHE A 381 -15.08 1.09 14.21
CA PHE A 381 -14.78 0.18 15.31
C PHE A 381 -16.03 -0.38 15.98
N CYS A 382 -15.94 -1.63 16.44
CA CYS A 382 -16.85 -2.26 17.36
C CYS A 382 -16.04 -2.86 18.52
N GLY A 383 -16.02 -2.16 19.65
CA GLY A 383 -15.11 -2.46 20.73
C GLY A 383 -13.65 -2.41 20.28
N ARG A 384 -12.91 -3.54 20.37
CA ARG A 384 -11.52 -3.64 19.90
C ARG A 384 -11.38 -3.99 18.41
N TRP A 385 -12.49 -4.30 17.74
CA TRP A 385 -12.50 -4.78 16.37
C TRP A 385 -12.59 -3.63 15.38
N TYR A 386 -11.67 -3.58 14.44
CA TYR A 386 -11.76 -2.73 13.26
C TYR A 386 -12.60 -3.43 12.20
N ARG A 387 -13.60 -2.74 11.70
CA ARG A 387 -14.51 -3.16 10.64
C ARG A 387 -13.94 -2.76 9.30
N THR A 388 -13.56 -3.74 8.48
CA THR A 388 -12.86 -3.46 7.22
C THR A 388 -13.80 -2.96 6.11
N GLY A 389 -15.09 -3.28 6.19
CA GLY A 389 -16.05 -3.13 5.11
C GLY A 389 -15.84 -4.13 3.97
N ASP A 390 -14.88 -5.05 4.11
CA ASP A 390 -14.69 -6.16 3.18
C ASP A 390 -15.52 -7.36 3.65
N LEU A 391 -16.07 -8.12 2.70
CA LEU A 391 -16.80 -9.36 2.96
C LEU A 391 -15.92 -10.55 2.65
N GLY A 392 -16.09 -11.62 3.44
CA GLY A 392 -15.33 -12.84 3.26
C GLY A 392 -15.79 -13.95 4.20
N TYR A 393 -15.07 -15.05 4.19
CA TYR A 393 -15.28 -16.17 5.12
C TYR A 393 -13.93 -16.77 5.52
N LEU A 394 -13.91 -17.42 6.68
CA LEU A 394 -12.81 -18.28 7.13
C LEU A 394 -13.19 -19.73 6.83
N ASP A 395 -12.26 -20.51 6.28
CA ASP A 395 -12.46 -21.95 6.17
C ASP A 395 -12.14 -22.66 7.49
N ASP A 396 -12.34 -23.99 7.55
CA ASP A 396 -12.10 -24.81 8.74
C ASP A 396 -10.62 -24.81 9.21
N ASP A 397 -9.69 -24.48 8.31
CA ASP A 397 -8.26 -24.34 8.60
C ASP A 397 -7.88 -22.90 9.01
N GLY A 398 -8.84 -21.96 9.07
CA GLY A 398 -8.64 -20.55 9.42
C GLY A 398 -8.02 -19.70 8.28
N PHE A 399 -8.13 -20.14 7.02
CA PHE A 399 -7.75 -19.33 5.87
C PHE A 399 -8.88 -18.38 5.49
N LEU A 400 -8.52 -17.12 5.26
CA LEU A 400 -9.45 -16.07 4.87
C LEU A 400 -9.62 -16.05 3.34
N TYR A 401 -10.86 -15.99 2.90
CA TYR A 401 -11.27 -15.78 1.50
C TYR A 401 -12.10 -14.52 1.40
N LEU A 402 -11.75 -13.64 0.47
CA LEU A 402 -12.46 -12.38 0.26
C LEU A 402 -13.56 -12.56 -0.79
N SER A 403 -14.75 -12.08 -0.48
CA SER A 403 -15.93 -12.11 -1.37
C SER A 403 -16.26 -10.76 -2.01
N GLY A 404 -15.53 -9.68 -1.62
CA GLY A 404 -15.71 -8.34 -2.15
C GLY A 404 -15.88 -7.29 -1.06
N ARG A 405 -16.38 -6.11 -1.46
CA ARG A 405 -16.70 -5.04 -0.53
C ARG A 405 -18.19 -5.00 -0.22
N MET A 406 -18.52 -4.63 1.01
CA MET A 406 -19.92 -4.45 1.42
C MET A 406 -20.62 -3.37 0.57
N SER A 407 -19.90 -2.30 0.22
CA SER A 407 -20.38 -1.22 -0.66
C SER A 407 -20.65 -1.66 -2.10
N ASP A 408 -20.04 -2.75 -2.55
CA ASP A 408 -20.04 -3.20 -3.94
C ASP A 408 -21.04 -4.35 -4.16
N VAL A 409 -21.70 -4.84 -3.10
CA VAL A 409 -22.67 -5.95 -3.19
C VAL A 409 -23.82 -5.55 -4.11
N ILE A 410 -24.12 -6.42 -5.08
CA ILE A 410 -25.24 -6.23 -5.99
C ILE A 410 -26.46 -6.95 -5.40
N ILE A 411 -27.54 -6.20 -5.20
CA ILE A 411 -28.79 -6.77 -4.69
C ILE A 411 -29.72 -7.00 -5.89
N SER A 412 -29.79 -8.22 -6.39
CA SER A 412 -30.60 -8.58 -7.54
C SER A 412 -31.72 -9.53 -7.13
N GLY A 413 -32.99 -9.10 -7.26
CA GLY A 413 -34.14 -9.90 -6.88
C GLY A 413 -34.14 -10.33 -5.40
N GLY A 414 -33.56 -9.53 -4.50
CA GLY A 414 -33.44 -9.84 -3.07
C GLY A 414 -32.27 -10.79 -2.74
N VAL A 415 -31.44 -11.15 -3.70
CA VAL A 415 -30.27 -12.00 -3.50
C VAL A 415 -28.99 -11.14 -3.55
N ASN A 416 -28.12 -11.33 -2.57
CA ASN A 416 -26.79 -10.71 -2.57
C ASN A 416 -25.86 -11.42 -3.56
N ILE A 417 -25.33 -10.66 -4.51
CA ILE A 417 -24.33 -11.12 -5.48
C ILE A 417 -23.05 -10.37 -5.21
N TYR A 418 -21.95 -11.11 -5.08
CA TYR A 418 -20.64 -10.58 -4.78
C TYR A 418 -19.83 -10.40 -6.08
N PRO A 419 -19.52 -9.17 -6.51
CA PRO A 419 -18.80 -8.90 -7.76
C PRO A 419 -17.49 -9.65 -7.88
N ALA A 420 -16.72 -9.75 -6.78
CA ALA A 420 -15.41 -10.38 -6.78
C ALA A 420 -15.45 -11.87 -7.20
N GLU A 421 -16.51 -12.58 -6.86
CA GLU A 421 -16.70 -13.98 -7.29
C GLU A 421 -16.86 -14.09 -8.81
N ILE A 422 -17.60 -13.16 -9.40
CA ILE A 422 -17.81 -13.13 -10.85
C ILE A 422 -16.53 -12.66 -11.55
N GLU A 423 -15.87 -11.64 -11.03
CA GLU A 423 -14.57 -11.13 -11.53
C GLU A 423 -13.52 -12.25 -11.53
N HIS A 424 -13.46 -13.03 -10.46
CA HIS A 424 -12.56 -14.17 -10.37
C HIS A 424 -12.79 -15.18 -11.50
N VAL A 425 -14.05 -15.57 -11.72
CA VAL A 425 -14.40 -16.50 -12.79
C VAL A 425 -14.08 -15.90 -14.16
N LEU A 426 -14.42 -14.64 -14.40
CA LEU A 426 -14.09 -13.95 -15.64
C LEU A 426 -12.58 -13.93 -15.92
N MET A 427 -11.76 -13.70 -14.91
CA MET A 427 -10.30 -13.71 -15.03
C MET A 427 -9.69 -15.10 -15.28
N MET A 428 -10.44 -16.19 -15.12
CA MET A 428 -10.01 -17.52 -15.51
C MET A 428 -10.07 -17.71 -17.04
N HIS A 429 -10.84 -16.89 -17.77
CA HIS A 429 -10.95 -16.97 -19.21
C HIS A 429 -9.66 -16.48 -19.89
N PRO A 430 -9.05 -17.29 -20.81
CA PRO A 430 -7.73 -16.97 -21.38
C PRO A 430 -7.68 -15.66 -22.16
N SER A 431 -8.78 -15.27 -22.79
CA SER A 431 -8.87 -14.03 -23.59
C SER A 431 -9.14 -12.77 -22.75
N ILE A 432 -9.43 -12.87 -21.44
CA ILE A 432 -9.70 -11.71 -20.58
C ILE A 432 -8.40 -11.28 -19.93
N LEU A 433 -8.09 -9.97 -20.06
CA LEU A 433 -6.92 -9.34 -19.45
C LEU A 433 -7.27 -8.70 -18.10
N ASP A 434 -8.45 -8.06 -18.01
CA ASP A 434 -8.92 -7.39 -16.80
C ASP A 434 -10.45 -7.39 -16.77
N ALA A 435 -11.05 -7.44 -15.57
CA ALA A 435 -12.49 -7.51 -15.40
C ALA A 435 -12.93 -6.69 -14.19
N ALA A 436 -14.06 -6.00 -14.33
CA ALA A 436 -14.78 -5.37 -13.23
C ALA A 436 -16.28 -5.63 -13.35
N VAL A 437 -16.92 -5.90 -12.22
CA VAL A 437 -18.36 -6.19 -12.15
C VAL A 437 -19.03 -5.20 -11.23
N VAL A 438 -20.16 -4.64 -11.69
CA VAL A 438 -20.95 -3.68 -10.93
C VAL A 438 -22.44 -4.00 -11.06
N GLY A 439 -23.22 -3.52 -10.07
CA GLY A 439 -24.68 -3.50 -10.16
C GLY A 439 -25.15 -2.26 -10.92
N VAL A 440 -26.03 -2.47 -11.89
CA VAL A 440 -26.71 -1.37 -12.60
C VAL A 440 -28.20 -1.45 -12.33
N PRO A 441 -28.93 -0.33 -12.31
CA PRO A 441 -30.39 -0.35 -12.12
C PRO A 441 -31.10 -1.26 -13.11
N ASP A 442 -32.06 -2.05 -12.60
CA ASP A 442 -32.89 -2.95 -13.39
C ASP A 442 -34.33 -2.89 -12.90
N ALA A 443 -35.27 -2.68 -13.82
CA ALA A 443 -36.69 -2.49 -13.49
C ALA A 443 -37.33 -3.73 -12.85
N THR A 444 -36.84 -4.93 -13.15
CA THR A 444 -37.41 -6.19 -12.66
C THR A 444 -36.72 -6.67 -11.39
N TRP A 445 -35.39 -6.52 -11.30
CA TRP A 445 -34.57 -7.12 -10.27
C TRP A 445 -34.02 -6.12 -9.25
N GLY A 446 -34.31 -4.81 -9.41
CA GLY A 446 -33.71 -3.73 -8.66
C GLY A 446 -32.30 -3.40 -9.16
N GLN A 447 -31.43 -4.39 -9.18
CA GLN A 447 -30.12 -4.31 -9.82
C GLN A 447 -29.87 -5.53 -10.72
N ALA A 448 -29.13 -5.30 -11.82
CA ALA A 448 -28.61 -6.34 -12.70
C ALA A 448 -27.08 -6.33 -12.71
N VAL A 449 -26.49 -7.49 -12.89
CA VAL A 449 -25.03 -7.65 -13.00
C VAL A 449 -24.54 -7.17 -14.36
N ARG A 450 -23.63 -6.19 -14.39
CA ARG A 450 -22.90 -5.76 -15.59
C ARG A 450 -21.41 -6.02 -15.41
N ALA A 451 -20.78 -6.61 -16.43
CA ALA A 451 -19.34 -6.80 -16.48
C ALA A 451 -18.69 -5.82 -17.46
N TYR A 452 -17.58 -5.22 -17.06
CA TYR A 452 -16.67 -4.44 -17.89
C TYR A 452 -15.42 -5.26 -18.11
N LEU A 453 -15.05 -5.52 -19.37
CA LEU A 453 -13.98 -6.44 -19.72
C LEU A 453 -12.93 -5.77 -20.61
N VAL A 454 -11.69 -5.99 -20.27
CA VAL A 454 -10.55 -5.71 -21.15
C VAL A 454 -10.11 -7.03 -21.77
N VAL A 455 -10.18 -7.13 -23.09
CA VAL A 455 -9.83 -8.36 -23.84
C VAL A 455 -8.37 -8.25 -24.29
N ARG A 456 -7.66 -9.37 -24.30
CA ARG A 456 -6.28 -9.42 -24.80
C ARG A 456 -6.23 -9.08 -26.28
N LYS A 457 -5.14 -8.42 -26.69
CA LYS A 457 -4.95 -7.99 -28.08
C LYS A 457 -5.00 -9.18 -29.06
N GLY A 458 -5.86 -9.08 -30.04
CA GLY A 458 -6.05 -10.14 -31.05
C GLY A 458 -7.12 -11.19 -30.71
N GLU A 459 -7.67 -11.13 -29.49
CA GLU A 459 -8.78 -11.99 -29.07
C GLU A 459 -10.13 -11.30 -29.31
N ALA A 460 -11.19 -12.10 -29.47
CA ALA A 460 -12.56 -11.60 -29.58
C ALA A 460 -13.48 -12.39 -28.66
N LEU A 461 -14.33 -11.66 -27.94
CA LEU A 461 -15.35 -12.23 -27.07
C LEU A 461 -16.68 -11.51 -27.33
N ASP A 462 -17.78 -12.24 -27.15
CA ASP A 462 -19.13 -11.70 -27.12
C ASP A 462 -19.84 -12.02 -25.79
N LEU A 463 -20.99 -11.40 -25.57
CA LEU A 463 -21.80 -11.64 -24.39
C LEU A 463 -22.13 -13.13 -24.19
N ALA A 464 -22.43 -13.84 -25.27
CA ALA A 464 -22.81 -15.24 -25.18
C ALA A 464 -21.63 -16.12 -24.73
N ALA A 465 -20.42 -15.86 -25.22
CA ALA A 465 -19.21 -16.56 -24.77
C ALA A 465 -18.91 -16.29 -23.28
N VAL A 466 -19.02 -15.03 -22.84
CA VAL A 466 -18.85 -14.66 -21.43
C VAL A 466 -19.89 -15.36 -20.56
N GLN A 467 -21.17 -15.36 -20.99
CA GLN A 467 -22.24 -16.01 -20.23
C GLN A 467 -22.07 -17.52 -20.16
N ARG A 468 -21.64 -18.19 -21.24
CA ARG A 468 -21.33 -19.63 -21.21
C ARG A 468 -20.23 -19.93 -20.21
N HIS A 469 -19.13 -19.17 -20.25
CA HIS A 469 -18.03 -19.34 -19.32
C HIS A 469 -18.48 -19.16 -17.85
N CYS A 470 -19.30 -18.14 -17.58
CA CYS A 470 -19.87 -17.94 -16.25
C CYS A 470 -20.81 -19.08 -15.82
N THR A 471 -21.65 -19.61 -16.74
CA THR A 471 -22.60 -20.69 -16.43
C THR A 471 -21.92 -22.00 -16.06
N GLU A 472 -20.72 -22.26 -16.58
CA GLU A 472 -19.91 -23.42 -16.22
C GLU A 472 -19.37 -23.40 -14.79
N HIS A 473 -19.27 -22.21 -14.19
CA HIS A 473 -18.59 -22.02 -12.91
C HIS A 473 -19.45 -21.35 -11.83
N LEU A 474 -20.57 -20.72 -12.22
CA LEU A 474 -21.41 -19.92 -11.32
C LEU A 474 -22.87 -20.31 -11.44
N ALA A 475 -23.62 -20.07 -10.36
CA ALA A 475 -25.09 -20.15 -10.40
C ALA A 475 -25.67 -19.12 -11.39
N ASP A 476 -26.76 -19.48 -12.05
CA ASP A 476 -27.34 -18.77 -13.19
C ASP A 476 -27.69 -17.28 -12.90
N TYR A 477 -28.09 -16.99 -11.66
CA TYR A 477 -28.43 -15.63 -11.23
C TYR A 477 -27.20 -14.69 -11.06
N LYS A 478 -25.99 -15.26 -11.01
CA LYS A 478 -24.73 -14.50 -10.88
C LYS A 478 -24.12 -14.07 -12.22
N LYS A 479 -24.54 -14.70 -13.32
CA LYS A 479 -23.97 -14.39 -14.63
C LYS A 479 -24.27 -12.94 -15.07
N PRO A 480 -23.33 -12.25 -15.73
CA PRO A 480 -23.56 -10.90 -16.22
C PRO A 480 -24.74 -10.88 -17.24
N ARG A 481 -25.66 -9.94 -17.02
CA ARG A 481 -26.75 -9.69 -17.98
C ARG A 481 -26.31 -8.80 -19.13
N SER A 482 -25.31 -7.97 -18.89
CA SER A 482 -24.70 -7.12 -19.91
C SER A 482 -23.18 -7.10 -19.74
N VAL A 483 -22.50 -6.96 -20.86
CA VAL A 483 -21.04 -6.86 -20.94
C VAL A 483 -20.67 -5.64 -21.75
N GLU A 484 -19.70 -4.87 -21.26
CA GLU A 484 -19.10 -3.76 -21.97
C GLU A 484 -17.61 -4.03 -22.16
N PHE A 485 -17.15 -3.96 -23.41
CA PHE A 485 -15.74 -4.15 -23.75
C PHE A 485 -15.04 -2.80 -23.80
N CYS A 486 -13.98 -2.65 -23.04
CA CYS A 486 -13.24 -1.40 -22.93
C CYS A 486 -11.74 -1.61 -23.19
N ALA A 487 -11.06 -0.54 -23.58
CA ALA A 487 -9.62 -0.58 -23.80
C ALA A 487 -8.83 -0.70 -22.49
N ALA A 488 -9.34 -0.12 -21.40
CA ALA A 488 -8.78 -0.21 -20.06
C ALA A 488 -9.87 0.08 -19.03
N LEU A 489 -9.75 -0.50 -17.83
CA LEU A 489 -10.58 -0.15 -16.68
C LEU A 489 -10.08 1.16 -16.02
N PRO A 490 -10.97 2.00 -15.48
CA PRO A 490 -10.57 3.17 -14.71
C PRO A 490 -9.85 2.72 -13.43
N LYS A 491 -8.63 3.23 -13.22
CA LYS A 491 -7.81 2.88 -12.06
C LYS A 491 -7.38 4.13 -11.31
N ASN A 492 -7.37 4.03 -9.97
CA ASN A 492 -6.80 5.08 -9.14
C ASN A 492 -5.25 5.08 -9.21
N ALA A 493 -4.62 6.05 -8.55
CA ALA A 493 -3.15 6.17 -8.52
C ALA A 493 -2.43 4.94 -7.94
N GLY A 494 -3.11 4.14 -7.12
CA GLY A 494 -2.61 2.85 -6.57
C GLY A 494 -2.84 1.65 -7.48
N GLY A 495 -3.39 1.83 -8.71
CA GLY A 495 -3.66 0.76 -9.66
C GLY A 495 -4.96 -0.02 -9.41
N LYS A 496 -5.76 0.38 -8.40
CA LYS A 496 -7.03 -0.28 -8.08
C LYS A 496 -8.16 0.26 -8.96
N THR A 497 -9.01 -0.64 -9.47
CA THR A 497 -10.19 -0.28 -10.28
C THR A 497 -11.18 0.59 -9.49
N VAL A 498 -11.61 1.70 -10.08
CA VAL A 498 -12.58 2.64 -9.52
C VAL A 498 -13.97 2.29 -10.02
N LYS A 499 -14.67 1.42 -9.26
CA LYS A 499 -16.01 0.90 -9.66
C LYS A 499 -17.07 2.00 -9.70
N SER A 500 -16.98 3.03 -8.86
CA SER A 500 -17.91 4.17 -8.90
C SER A 500 -17.93 4.86 -10.26
N ALA A 501 -16.77 5.04 -10.91
CA ALA A 501 -16.71 5.61 -12.25
C ALA A 501 -17.40 4.73 -13.33
N LEU A 502 -17.40 3.39 -13.13
CA LEU A 502 -18.11 2.46 -14.01
C LEU A 502 -19.63 2.52 -13.79
N VAL A 503 -20.06 2.69 -12.55
CA VAL A 503 -21.47 2.87 -12.22
C VAL A 503 -22.01 4.20 -12.77
N GLU A 504 -21.25 5.30 -12.61
CA GLU A 504 -21.62 6.61 -13.16
C GLU A 504 -21.75 6.56 -14.70
N ALA A 505 -20.79 5.92 -15.37
CA ALA A 505 -20.84 5.72 -16.84
C ALA A 505 -22.04 4.88 -17.28
N ALA A 506 -22.54 3.97 -16.41
CA ALA A 506 -23.71 3.16 -16.71
C ALA A 506 -25.05 3.92 -16.59
N HIS A 507 -25.04 5.09 -15.90
CA HIS A 507 -26.20 5.94 -15.73
C HIS A 507 -26.27 7.08 -16.76
N ALA A 508 -25.16 7.34 -17.50
CA ALA A 508 -25.04 8.35 -18.54
C ALA A 508 -25.50 7.80 -19.90
#